data_e1b063b9482ed1e6c6800c80eb1a67b2
#
_entry.id   e1b063b9482ed1e6c6800c80eb1a67b2
#
_cell.length_a   1.000
_cell.length_b   1.000
_cell.length_c   1.000
_cell.angle_alpha   90.00
_cell.angle_beta   90.00
_cell.angle_gamma   90.00
#
_symmetry.space_group_name_H-M   'P 1'
#
loop_
_entity.id
_entity.type
_entity.pdbx_description
1 polymer ?
#
loop_
_entity_poly.entity_id
_entity_poly.type
_entity_poly.pdbx_seq_one_letter_code
_entity_poly.pdbx_strand_id
1 'polypeptide(L)'
;VLKFLGKSIDSVTGMDLRMYYGYMREKRGIKAITMQTRLHYLSSFWDFLVTEELVRSNPVRKVGTLKLEKEIKKPFSTEEMERLRGSCLRVRDRAMIEFLYSTGVRVSEMTALNVKDIEMGKQELIVYGKGSKERRTYLTDTAKFYLKRYLKERNAQGSDPLFVTMDKPHKRMTVPGIQYMLRQLGKRAEVKKTHPHRFRRTIATDLLARGMPIEQVKEFLGHEKLDTTLIYCTIKEEQVKASHKKYA
;
A
#
# COMPACT_ATOMS: atom_id res chain seq x y z
N VAL A 1 9.29 -1.54 26.81
CA VAL A 1 8.91 -2.74 27.57
C VAL A 1 9.69 -2.81 28.86
N LEU A 2 11.02 -3.00 28.82
CA LEU A 2 11.87 -3.16 30.01
C LEU A 2 11.69 -2.04 31.03
N LYS A 3 11.70 -0.77 30.58
CA LYS A 3 11.45 0.39 31.44
C LYS A 3 10.09 0.36 32.13
N PHE A 4 9.06 -0.20 31.47
CA PHE A 4 7.72 -0.34 32.06
C PHE A 4 7.69 -1.46 33.11
N LEU A 5 8.38 -2.57 32.85
CA LEU A 5 8.40 -3.74 33.72
C LEU A 5 9.34 -3.56 34.89
N GLY A 6 10.31 -2.65 34.83
CA GLY A 6 11.35 -2.52 35.89
C GLY A 6 12.25 -3.74 36.00
N LYS A 7 12.37 -4.54 34.93
CA LYS A 7 13.09 -5.83 34.92
C LYS A 7 14.27 -5.81 33.97
N SER A 8 15.31 -6.60 34.27
CA SER A 8 16.37 -6.94 33.34
C SER A 8 15.87 -7.86 32.23
N ILE A 9 16.56 -7.88 31.11
CA ILE A 9 16.11 -8.56 29.88
C ILE A 9 16.01 -10.07 30.04
N ASP A 10 16.88 -10.64 30.82
CA ASP A 10 16.98 -12.07 31.14
C ASP A 10 15.86 -12.57 32.11
N SER A 11 15.27 -11.65 32.89
CA SER A 11 14.22 -11.94 33.86
C SER A 11 12.80 -11.73 33.34
N VAL A 12 12.64 -11.26 32.11
CA VAL A 12 11.31 -11.05 31.50
C VAL A 12 10.65 -12.37 31.15
N THR A 13 9.43 -12.54 31.62
CA THR A 13 8.60 -13.73 31.35
C THR A 13 7.49 -13.46 30.35
N GLY A 14 6.89 -14.52 29.79
CA GLY A 14 5.72 -14.39 28.91
C GLY A 14 4.51 -13.77 29.64
N MET A 15 4.41 -13.92 30.98
CA MET A 15 3.35 -13.28 31.77
C MET A 15 3.56 -11.77 31.86
N ASP A 16 4.80 -11.31 32.09
CA ASP A 16 5.12 -9.88 32.10
C ASP A 16 4.74 -9.21 30.78
N LEU A 17 5.01 -9.87 29.67
CA LEU A 17 4.63 -9.38 28.35
C LEU A 17 3.12 -9.34 28.16
N ARG A 18 2.38 -10.37 28.62
CA ARG A 18 0.90 -10.35 28.58
C ARG A 18 0.33 -9.19 29.40
N MET A 19 0.84 -8.95 30.59
CA MET A 19 0.44 -7.82 31.43
C MET A 19 0.73 -6.47 30.77
N TYR A 20 1.94 -6.31 30.21
CA TYR A 20 2.32 -5.10 29.46
C TYR A 20 1.37 -4.84 28.27
N TYR A 21 1.06 -5.87 27.49
CA TYR A 21 0.15 -5.71 26.34
C TYR A 21 -1.30 -5.47 26.74
N GLY A 22 -1.77 -6.09 27.85
CA GLY A 22 -3.07 -5.78 28.47
C GLY A 22 -3.16 -4.28 28.82
N TYR A 23 -2.17 -3.79 29.55
CA TYR A 23 -2.06 -2.36 29.91
C TYR A 23 -2.06 -1.45 28.65
N MET A 24 -1.26 -1.79 27.64
CA MET A 24 -1.18 -0.98 26.41
C MET A 24 -2.50 -0.95 25.65
N ARG A 25 -3.28 -2.03 25.69
CA ARG A 25 -4.61 -2.10 25.08
C ARG A 25 -5.61 -1.25 25.87
N GLU A 26 -5.68 -1.43 27.18
CA GLU A 26 -6.70 -0.78 28.03
C GLU A 26 -6.41 0.69 28.27
N LYS A 27 -5.19 1.06 28.64
CA LYS A 27 -4.83 2.43 29.02
C LYS A 27 -4.34 3.30 27.86
N ARG A 28 -3.78 2.70 26.79
CA ARG A 28 -3.24 3.42 25.63
C ARG A 28 -4.06 3.24 24.35
N GLY A 29 -5.10 2.41 24.38
CA GLY A 29 -5.99 2.17 23.23
C GLY A 29 -5.27 1.59 22.00
N ILE A 30 -4.16 0.87 22.19
CA ILE A 30 -3.37 0.36 21.06
C ILE A 30 -4.14 -0.78 20.38
N LYS A 31 -4.30 -0.66 19.07
CA LYS A 31 -5.00 -1.66 18.26
C LYS A 31 -4.27 -3.00 18.27
N ALA A 32 -5.01 -4.11 18.28
CA ALA A 32 -4.48 -5.47 18.28
C ALA A 32 -3.46 -5.72 17.14
N ILE A 33 -3.70 -5.19 15.93
CA ILE A 33 -2.76 -5.30 14.81
C ILE A 33 -1.40 -4.64 15.10
N THR A 34 -1.41 -3.49 15.76
CA THR A 34 -0.17 -2.80 16.15
C THR A 34 0.56 -3.58 17.25
N MET A 35 -0.18 -4.19 18.17
CA MET A 35 0.39 -5.05 19.20
C MET A 35 1.02 -6.30 18.59
N GLN A 36 0.34 -6.96 17.65
CA GLN A 36 0.87 -8.12 16.93
C GLN A 36 2.19 -7.78 16.20
N THR A 37 2.24 -6.62 15.54
CA THR A 37 3.47 -6.14 14.88
C THR A 37 4.60 -5.92 15.87
N ARG A 38 4.32 -5.32 17.04
CA ARG A 38 5.32 -5.13 18.10
C ARG A 38 5.79 -6.45 18.70
N LEU A 39 4.87 -7.41 18.91
CA LEU A 39 5.23 -8.77 19.34
C LEU A 39 6.18 -9.44 18.35
N HIS A 40 5.93 -9.29 17.05
CA HIS A 40 6.80 -9.85 16.02
C HIS A 40 8.22 -9.27 16.12
N TYR A 41 8.36 -7.94 16.20
CA TYR A 41 9.68 -7.31 16.37
C TYR A 41 10.37 -7.72 17.67
N LEU A 42 9.62 -7.80 18.75
CA LEU A 42 10.16 -8.27 20.02
C LEU A 42 10.60 -9.73 19.95
N SER A 43 9.83 -10.59 19.28
CA SER A 43 10.22 -11.99 19.09
C SER A 43 11.53 -12.09 18.31
N SER A 44 11.66 -11.38 17.20
CA SER A 44 12.91 -11.37 16.41
C SER A 44 14.10 -10.87 17.23
N PHE A 45 13.89 -9.85 18.07
CA PHE A 45 14.94 -9.34 18.95
C PHE A 45 15.34 -10.38 20.03
N TRP A 46 14.37 -11.04 20.67
CA TRP A 46 14.68 -12.11 21.64
C TRP A 46 15.28 -13.36 20.98
N ASP A 47 14.87 -13.70 19.75
CA ASP A 47 15.50 -14.79 19.00
C ASP A 47 16.98 -14.48 18.71
N PHE A 48 17.32 -13.23 18.38
CA PHE A 48 18.70 -12.76 18.25
C PHE A 48 19.46 -12.93 19.58
N LEU A 49 18.91 -12.48 20.71
CA LEU A 49 19.57 -12.62 22.01
C LEU A 49 19.79 -14.09 22.44
N VAL A 50 18.87 -14.98 22.06
CA VAL A 50 19.04 -16.44 22.28
C VAL A 50 20.17 -16.98 21.41
N THR A 51 20.26 -16.54 20.15
CA THR A 51 21.36 -16.94 19.24
C THR A 51 22.71 -16.47 19.72
N GLU A 52 22.78 -15.28 20.31
CA GLU A 52 24.00 -14.73 20.93
C GLU A 52 24.25 -15.23 22.37
N GLU A 53 23.49 -16.21 22.82
CA GLU A 53 23.57 -16.82 24.16
C GLU A 53 23.41 -15.85 25.35
N LEU A 54 22.88 -14.63 25.09
CA LEU A 54 22.67 -13.59 26.10
C LEU A 54 21.44 -13.87 26.98
N VAL A 55 20.49 -14.66 26.50
CA VAL A 55 19.32 -15.12 27.26
C VAL A 55 18.99 -16.57 26.93
N ARG A 56 18.40 -17.31 27.87
CA ARG A 56 18.13 -18.75 27.72
C ARG A 56 16.97 -19.07 26.78
N SER A 57 15.98 -18.20 26.67
CA SER A 57 14.78 -18.47 25.86
C SER A 57 14.05 -17.19 25.48
N ASN A 58 13.25 -17.28 24.40
CA ASN A 58 12.39 -16.19 23.95
C ASN A 58 11.04 -16.20 24.69
N PRO A 59 10.77 -15.24 25.61
CA PRO A 59 9.52 -15.19 26.37
C PRO A 59 8.32 -14.81 25.50
N VAL A 60 8.54 -14.18 24.34
CA VAL A 60 7.45 -13.76 23.42
C VAL A 60 6.71 -14.97 22.87
N ARG A 61 7.39 -16.10 22.66
CA ARG A 61 6.78 -17.35 22.17
C ARG A 61 5.68 -17.87 23.10
N LYS A 62 5.75 -17.53 24.40
CA LYS A 62 4.73 -17.89 25.40
C LYS A 62 3.55 -16.91 25.48
N VAL A 63 3.58 -15.78 24.76
CA VAL A 63 2.49 -14.79 24.79
C VAL A 63 1.26 -15.28 24.03
N GLY A 64 1.47 -16.07 22.99
CA GLY A 64 0.40 -16.56 22.11
C GLY A 64 0.07 -15.56 21.00
N THR A 65 -0.80 -15.99 20.09
CA THR A 65 -1.25 -15.18 18.94
C THR A 65 -2.49 -14.38 19.33
N LEU A 66 -2.46 -13.07 19.07
CA LEU A 66 -3.64 -12.24 19.26
C LEU A 66 -4.66 -12.54 18.16
N LYS A 67 -5.93 -12.76 18.53
CA LYS A 67 -7.03 -12.83 17.56
C LYS A 67 -7.18 -11.44 16.92
N LEU A 68 -6.89 -11.35 15.63
CA LEU A 68 -7.07 -10.13 14.86
C LEU A 68 -8.39 -10.23 14.10
N GLU A 69 -9.26 -9.25 14.28
CA GLU A 69 -10.38 -9.07 13.37
C GLU A 69 -9.82 -8.67 11.99
N LYS A 70 -10.10 -9.47 10.98
CA LYS A 70 -9.71 -9.16 9.60
C LYS A 70 -10.63 -8.07 9.07
N GLU A 71 -10.22 -6.81 9.23
CA GLU A 71 -10.90 -5.70 8.55
C GLU A 71 -10.72 -5.86 7.04
N ILE A 72 -11.81 -6.15 6.34
CA ILE A 72 -11.81 -6.17 4.86
C ILE A 72 -11.66 -4.73 4.39
N LYS A 73 -10.48 -4.41 3.89
CA LYS A 73 -10.18 -3.08 3.37
C LYS A 73 -10.81 -2.95 1.98
N LYS A 74 -11.88 -2.16 1.85
CA LYS A 74 -12.65 -1.98 0.61
C LYS A 74 -11.88 -1.17 -0.45
N PRO A 75 -12.01 -1.49 -1.77
CA PRO A 75 -11.58 -0.62 -2.86
C PRO A 75 -12.40 0.69 -2.86
N PHE A 76 -12.06 1.63 -3.73
CA PHE A 76 -12.98 2.73 -4.02
C PHE A 76 -14.17 2.22 -4.83
N SER A 77 -15.37 2.75 -4.56
CA SER A 77 -16.48 2.58 -5.47
C SER A 77 -16.30 3.48 -6.72
N THR A 78 -17.07 3.21 -7.77
CA THR A 78 -17.09 4.06 -8.98
C THR A 78 -17.42 5.51 -8.61
N GLU A 79 -18.43 5.73 -7.77
CA GLU A 79 -18.84 7.05 -7.30
C GLU A 79 -17.76 7.75 -6.48
N GLU A 80 -17.08 7.03 -5.58
CA GLU A 80 -15.94 7.57 -4.82
C GLU A 80 -14.81 7.99 -5.76
N MET A 81 -14.51 7.21 -6.80
CA MET A 81 -13.50 7.57 -7.81
C MET A 81 -13.91 8.81 -8.60
N GLU A 82 -15.17 8.92 -9.03
CA GLU A 82 -15.65 10.12 -9.74
C GLU A 82 -15.62 11.36 -8.86
N ARG A 83 -16.00 11.26 -7.58
CA ARG A 83 -15.88 12.38 -6.64
C ARG A 83 -14.42 12.82 -6.45
N LEU A 84 -13.49 11.89 -6.32
CA LEU A 84 -12.05 12.19 -6.26
C LEU A 84 -11.59 12.90 -7.54
N ARG A 85 -12.02 12.42 -8.70
CA ARG A 85 -11.72 12.99 -10.00
C ARG A 85 -12.25 14.43 -10.13
N GLY A 86 -13.50 14.65 -9.78
CA GLY A 86 -14.14 15.97 -9.82
C GLY A 86 -13.58 16.97 -8.82
N SER A 87 -13.02 16.49 -7.71
CA SER A 87 -12.43 17.33 -6.65
C SER A 87 -10.96 17.72 -6.90
N CYS A 88 -10.36 17.29 -8.02
CA CYS A 88 -8.99 17.68 -8.38
C CYS A 88 -8.97 19.13 -8.90
N LEU A 89 -8.40 20.04 -8.13
CA LEU A 89 -8.26 21.46 -8.51
C LEU A 89 -7.09 21.71 -9.48
N ARG A 90 -6.15 20.77 -9.59
CA ARG A 90 -4.92 20.92 -10.39
C ARG A 90 -4.74 19.72 -11.29
N VAL A 91 -4.23 19.96 -12.50
CA VAL A 91 -3.92 18.90 -13.47
C VAL A 91 -2.93 17.89 -12.89
N ARG A 92 -1.94 18.35 -12.11
CA ARG A 92 -1.01 17.47 -11.40
C ARG A 92 -1.73 16.44 -10.51
N ASP A 93 -2.65 16.90 -9.68
CA ASP A 93 -3.35 16.04 -8.72
C ASP A 93 -4.22 15.02 -9.46
N ARG A 94 -4.86 15.43 -10.55
CA ARG A 94 -5.61 14.54 -11.45
C ARG A 94 -4.67 13.52 -12.12
N ALA A 95 -3.54 13.95 -12.67
CA ALA A 95 -2.55 13.06 -13.25
C ALA A 95 -2.05 12.02 -12.24
N MET A 96 -1.82 12.43 -10.98
CA MET A 96 -1.35 11.52 -9.93
C MET A 96 -2.37 10.44 -9.58
N ILE A 97 -3.65 10.76 -9.43
CA ILE A 97 -4.67 9.75 -9.09
C ILE A 97 -4.94 8.81 -10.26
N GLU A 98 -4.97 9.32 -11.49
CA GLU A 98 -5.11 8.46 -12.67
C GLU A 98 -3.88 7.55 -12.86
N PHE A 99 -2.68 8.07 -12.60
CA PHE A 99 -1.45 7.29 -12.63
C PHE A 99 -1.48 6.16 -11.59
N LEU A 100 -1.82 6.47 -10.34
CA LEU A 100 -1.92 5.47 -9.26
C LEU A 100 -2.98 4.39 -9.57
N TYR A 101 -4.14 4.80 -10.09
CA TYR A 101 -5.21 3.88 -10.45
C TYR A 101 -4.83 3.01 -11.65
N SER A 102 -4.25 3.61 -12.69
CA SER A 102 -3.88 2.90 -13.91
C SER A 102 -2.77 1.87 -13.68
N THR A 103 -1.69 2.28 -13.04
CA THR A 103 -0.46 1.48 -12.94
C THR A 103 -0.42 0.57 -11.71
N GLY A 104 -1.23 0.84 -10.71
CA GLY A 104 -1.21 0.12 -9.45
C GLY A 104 0.14 0.12 -8.71
N VAL A 105 1.04 1.06 -9.02
CA VAL A 105 2.38 1.15 -8.41
C VAL A 105 2.32 1.45 -6.91
N ARG A 106 3.36 1.05 -6.19
CA ARG A 106 3.56 1.50 -4.80
C ARG A 106 3.94 2.97 -4.79
N VAL A 107 3.56 3.68 -3.74
CA VAL A 107 3.89 5.13 -3.64
C VAL A 107 5.40 5.39 -3.67
N SER A 108 6.21 4.50 -3.12
CA SER A 108 7.68 4.59 -3.18
C SER A 108 8.21 4.41 -4.61
N GLU A 109 7.62 3.50 -5.38
CA GLU A 109 7.95 3.31 -6.80
C GLU A 109 7.60 4.58 -7.58
N MET A 110 6.40 5.14 -7.37
CA MET A 110 5.96 6.38 -8.02
C MET A 110 6.88 7.57 -7.73
N THR A 111 7.37 7.70 -6.49
CA THR A 111 8.27 8.82 -6.12
C THR A 111 9.65 8.69 -6.74
N ALA A 112 10.09 7.50 -7.09
CA ALA A 112 11.39 7.26 -7.71
C ALA A 112 11.42 7.58 -9.21
N LEU A 113 10.27 7.59 -9.89
CA LEU A 113 10.18 7.77 -11.35
C LEU A 113 10.60 9.17 -11.82
N ASN A 114 11.23 9.18 -12.98
CA ASN A 114 11.50 10.36 -13.81
C ASN A 114 10.61 10.34 -15.06
N VAL A 115 10.58 11.45 -15.79
CA VAL A 115 9.79 11.57 -17.03
C VAL A 115 10.26 10.56 -18.08
N LYS A 116 11.59 10.34 -18.20
CA LYS A 116 12.19 9.40 -19.14
C LYS A 116 11.83 7.94 -18.91
N ASP A 117 11.39 7.58 -17.70
CA ASP A 117 11.05 6.20 -17.34
C ASP A 117 9.66 5.79 -17.89
N ILE A 118 8.95 6.73 -18.53
CA ILE A 118 7.64 6.51 -19.14
C ILE A 118 7.74 6.44 -20.65
N GLU A 119 7.47 5.29 -21.23
CA GLU A 119 7.37 5.14 -22.68
C GLU A 119 5.96 5.51 -23.16
N MET A 120 5.73 6.82 -23.37
CA MET A 120 4.41 7.38 -23.71
C MET A 120 3.80 6.79 -24.98
N GLY A 121 4.61 6.34 -25.92
CA GLY A 121 4.16 5.70 -27.17
C GLY A 121 3.46 4.39 -26.88
N LYS A 122 4.12 3.50 -26.15
CA LYS A 122 3.62 2.18 -25.77
C LYS A 122 2.72 2.18 -24.54
N GLN A 123 2.60 3.30 -23.84
CA GLN A 123 1.87 3.40 -22.56
C GLN A 123 2.40 2.46 -21.48
N GLU A 124 3.70 2.22 -21.50
CA GLU A 124 4.40 1.32 -20.59
C GLU A 124 5.38 2.06 -19.70
N LEU A 125 5.65 1.47 -18.57
CA LEU A 125 6.77 1.84 -17.71
C LEU A 125 7.31 0.63 -16.97
N ILE A 126 8.60 0.65 -16.69
CA ILE A 126 9.25 -0.33 -15.84
C ILE A 126 9.38 0.27 -14.45
N VAL A 127 8.99 -0.49 -13.44
CA VAL A 127 9.16 -0.11 -12.03
C VAL A 127 9.97 -1.18 -11.29
N TYR A 128 10.79 -0.71 -10.37
CA TYR A 128 11.67 -1.54 -9.56
C TYR A 128 11.04 -1.78 -8.20
N GLY A 129 10.75 -3.05 -7.90
CA GLY A 129 10.20 -3.49 -6.62
C GLY A 129 11.27 -3.79 -5.58
N LYS A 130 10.86 -4.41 -4.47
CA LYS A 130 11.78 -4.89 -3.42
C LYS A 130 12.78 -5.90 -4.02
N GLY A 131 14.06 -5.72 -3.71
CA GLY A 131 15.13 -6.57 -4.23
C GLY A 131 15.46 -6.32 -5.71
N SER A 132 15.22 -5.09 -6.20
CA SER A 132 15.50 -4.67 -7.60
C SER A 132 14.79 -5.50 -8.67
N LYS A 133 13.70 -6.20 -8.30
CA LYS A 133 12.89 -6.93 -9.28
C LYS A 133 12.14 -5.96 -10.16
N GLU A 134 12.37 -6.05 -11.45
CA GLU A 134 11.67 -5.26 -12.46
C GLU A 134 10.28 -5.84 -12.73
N ARG A 135 9.32 -4.96 -12.96
CA ARG A 135 8.05 -5.33 -13.58
C ARG A 135 7.56 -4.23 -14.51
N ARG A 136 6.86 -4.64 -15.53
CA ARG A 136 6.14 -3.70 -16.41
C ARG A 136 4.77 -3.40 -15.84
N THR A 137 4.34 -2.17 -16.04
CA THR A 137 2.97 -1.73 -15.77
C THR A 137 2.55 -0.75 -16.86
N TYR A 138 1.24 -0.46 -16.94
CA TYR A 138 0.67 0.15 -18.12
C TYR A 138 -0.17 1.38 -17.74
N LEU A 139 -0.20 2.36 -18.67
CA LEU A 139 -1.04 3.54 -18.57
C LEU A 139 -2.34 3.32 -19.33
N THR A 140 -3.47 3.62 -18.70
CA THR A 140 -4.73 3.80 -19.42
C THR A 140 -4.69 5.09 -20.25
N ASP A 141 -5.53 5.23 -21.27
CA ASP A 141 -5.61 6.43 -22.09
C ASP A 141 -5.90 7.68 -21.25
N THR A 142 -6.74 7.55 -20.24
CA THR A 142 -7.04 8.63 -19.27
C THR A 142 -5.79 9.05 -18.49
N ALA A 143 -5.02 8.09 -17.98
CA ALA A 143 -3.78 8.39 -17.25
C ALA A 143 -2.75 9.03 -18.15
N LYS A 144 -2.57 8.51 -19.38
CA LYS A 144 -1.70 9.08 -20.41
C LYS A 144 -2.09 10.52 -20.74
N PHE A 145 -3.40 10.78 -20.94
CA PHE A 145 -3.90 12.12 -21.27
C PHE A 145 -3.56 13.14 -20.18
N TYR A 146 -3.92 12.85 -18.92
CA TYR A 146 -3.65 13.78 -17.82
C TYR A 146 -2.16 13.91 -17.52
N LEU A 147 -1.39 12.84 -17.67
CA LEU A 147 0.04 12.89 -17.48
C LEU A 147 0.72 13.77 -18.54
N LYS A 148 0.40 13.60 -19.81
CA LYS A 148 0.89 14.48 -20.90
C LYS A 148 0.55 15.94 -20.65
N ARG A 149 -0.70 16.23 -20.28
CA ARG A 149 -1.15 17.59 -19.96
C ARG A 149 -0.35 18.20 -18.82
N TYR A 150 -0.16 17.45 -17.73
CA TYR A 150 0.64 17.89 -16.59
C TYR A 150 2.11 18.16 -16.95
N LEU A 151 2.73 17.24 -17.70
CA LEU A 151 4.12 17.39 -18.12
C LEU A 151 4.32 18.59 -19.06
N LYS A 152 3.38 18.83 -19.97
CA LYS A 152 3.38 20.02 -20.84
C LYS A 152 3.22 21.31 -20.04
N GLU A 153 2.28 21.36 -19.08
CA GLU A 153 2.01 22.54 -18.26
C GLU A 153 3.23 22.99 -17.45
N ARG A 154 4.06 22.06 -16.97
CA ARG A 154 5.28 22.37 -16.23
C ARG A 154 6.57 22.41 -17.07
N ASN A 155 6.49 22.24 -18.39
CA ASN A 155 7.63 22.17 -19.29
C ASN A 155 8.68 21.13 -18.85
N ALA A 156 8.26 19.88 -18.59
CA ALA A 156 9.09 18.83 -18.04
C ALA A 156 10.14 18.30 -19.02
N GLN A 157 11.35 18.06 -18.53
CA GLN A 157 12.44 17.42 -19.27
C GLN A 157 12.57 15.93 -18.86
N GLY A 158 13.21 15.12 -19.71
CA GLY A 158 13.32 13.68 -19.50
C GLY A 158 13.97 13.25 -18.18
N SER A 159 14.98 14.00 -17.70
CA SER A 159 15.66 13.76 -16.43
C SER A 159 14.90 14.24 -15.20
N ASP A 160 13.85 15.05 -15.39
CA ASP A 160 13.07 15.59 -14.29
C ASP A 160 12.31 14.50 -13.53
N PRO A 161 12.08 14.69 -12.22
CA PRO A 161 11.17 13.84 -11.47
C PRO A 161 9.78 13.82 -12.11
N LEU A 162 9.14 12.65 -12.15
CA LEU A 162 7.81 12.52 -12.76
C LEU A 162 6.79 13.44 -12.09
N PHE A 163 6.76 13.48 -10.76
CA PHE A 163 5.88 14.36 -9.99
C PHE A 163 6.69 15.26 -9.04
N VAL A 164 6.34 16.55 -9.07
CA VAL A 164 7.03 17.60 -8.28
C VAL A 164 6.07 18.37 -7.38
N THR A 165 6.64 19.07 -6.39
CA THR A 165 5.92 20.02 -5.53
C THR A 165 5.42 21.21 -6.34
N MET A 166 4.44 21.95 -5.80
CA MET A 166 3.93 23.16 -6.46
C MET A 166 4.79 24.39 -6.21
N ASP A 167 5.47 24.39 -5.08
CA ASP A 167 6.30 25.53 -4.67
C ASP A 167 7.67 25.48 -5.36
N LYS A 168 8.20 26.65 -5.69
CA LYS A 168 9.56 26.77 -6.25
C LYS A 168 10.62 26.64 -5.15
N PRO A 169 11.77 26.03 -5.42
CA PRO A 169 12.05 25.23 -6.61
C PRO A 169 11.22 23.94 -6.63
N HIS A 170 10.69 23.56 -7.78
CA HIS A 170 9.86 22.36 -7.95
C HIS A 170 10.66 21.09 -7.62
N LYS A 171 10.51 20.58 -6.40
CA LYS A 171 11.24 19.40 -5.90
C LYS A 171 10.45 18.12 -6.16
N ARG A 172 11.16 17.00 -6.29
CA ARG A 172 10.55 15.66 -6.32
C ARG A 172 9.57 15.48 -5.18
N MET A 173 8.37 14.98 -5.46
CA MET A 173 7.42 14.69 -4.41
C MET A 173 7.89 13.50 -3.57
N THR A 174 7.75 13.65 -2.26
CA THR A 174 8.06 12.60 -1.29
C THR A 174 6.83 11.73 -0.99
N VAL A 175 7.04 10.54 -0.44
CA VAL A 175 5.95 9.67 0.01
C VAL A 175 4.98 10.38 0.97
N PRO A 176 5.45 11.09 2.03
CA PRO A 176 4.56 11.86 2.89
C PRO A 176 3.81 12.97 2.14
N GLY A 177 4.45 13.64 1.17
CA GLY A 177 3.84 14.68 0.34
C GLY A 177 2.67 14.16 -0.49
N ILE A 178 2.85 13.01 -1.17
CA ILE A 178 1.78 12.34 -1.92
C ILE A 178 0.64 11.92 -0.97
N GLN A 179 0.98 11.32 0.16
CA GLN A 179 -0.03 10.90 1.14
C GLN A 179 -0.81 12.10 1.72
N TYR A 180 -0.14 13.22 1.94
CA TYR A 180 -0.80 14.45 2.38
C TYR A 180 -1.75 14.98 1.32
N MET A 181 -1.30 15.10 0.06
CA MET A 181 -2.15 15.51 -1.06
C MET A 181 -3.39 14.63 -1.18
N LEU A 182 -3.23 13.31 -1.13
CA LEU A 182 -4.37 12.38 -1.21
C LEU A 182 -5.34 12.53 -0.04
N ARG A 183 -4.83 12.77 1.19
CA ARG A 183 -5.71 13.06 2.33
C ARG A 183 -6.51 14.34 2.15
N GLN A 184 -5.89 15.41 1.64
CA GLN A 184 -6.58 16.67 1.35
C GLN A 184 -7.61 16.51 0.23
N LEU A 185 -7.25 15.77 -0.84
CA LEU A 185 -8.19 15.42 -1.90
C LEU A 185 -9.37 14.63 -1.36
N GLY A 186 -9.12 13.61 -0.53
CA GLY A 186 -10.17 12.80 0.09
C GLY A 186 -11.12 13.62 0.98
N LYS A 187 -10.59 14.62 1.72
CA LYS A 187 -11.42 15.55 2.50
C LYS A 187 -12.35 16.36 1.59
N ARG A 188 -11.81 16.96 0.50
CA ARG A 188 -12.62 17.75 -0.46
C ARG A 188 -13.68 16.90 -1.18
N ALA A 189 -13.34 15.67 -1.52
CA ALA A 189 -14.23 14.74 -2.21
C ALA A 189 -15.21 14.00 -1.27
N GLU A 190 -15.11 14.22 0.04
CA GLU A 190 -15.83 13.48 1.08
C GLU A 190 -15.62 11.96 1.01
N VAL A 191 -14.41 11.55 0.60
CA VAL A 191 -14.00 10.14 0.49
C VAL A 191 -13.03 9.79 1.61
N LYS A 192 -13.48 8.95 2.53
CA LYS A 192 -12.67 8.51 3.68
C LYS A 192 -11.54 7.55 3.25
N LYS A 193 -10.47 7.50 4.03
CA LYS A 193 -9.33 6.58 3.85
C LYS A 193 -8.69 6.68 2.44
N THR A 194 -8.56 7.90 1.89
CA THR A 194 -7.91 8.13 0.59
C THR A 194 -6.39 8.07 0.74
N HIS A 195 -5.79 6.99 0.24
CA HIS A 195 -4.34 6.72 0.32
C HIS A 195 -3.88 5.83 -0.85
N PRO A 196 -2.57 5.81 -1.21
CA PRO A 196 -2.08 5.11 -2.41
C PRO A 196 -2.47 3.64 -2.52
N HIS A 197 -2.38 2.88 -1.42
CA HIS A 197 -2.74 1.46 -1.43
C HIS A 197 -4.23 1.19 -1.74
N ARG A 198 -5.12 2.18 -1.52
CA ARG A 198 -6.53 2.02 -1.87
C ARG A 198 -6.72 2.10 -3.38
N PHE A 199 -5.97 2.96 -4.11
CA PHE A 199 -5.95 2.98 -5.59
C PHE A 199 -5.45 1.65 -6.16
N ARG A 200 -4.34 1.15 -5.63
CA ARG A 200 -3.77 -0.13 -6.05
C ARG A 200 -4.73 -1.30 -5.80
N ARG A 201 -5.48 -1.28 -4.70
CA ARG A 201 -6.54 -2.26 -4.44
C ARG A 201 -7.69 -2.12 -5.42
N THR A 202 -8.09 -0.90 -5.73
CA THR A 202 -9.19 -0.63 -6.65
C THR A 202 -8.88 -1.20 -8.02
N ILE A 203 -7.72 -0.89 -8.61
CA ILE A 203 -7.37 -1.46 -9.91
C ILE A 203 -7.25 -2.98 -9.87
N ALA A 204 -6.69 -3.56 -8.80
CA ALA A 204 -6.63 -5.01 -8.65
C ALA A 204 -8.03 -5.66 -8.66
N THR A 205 -8.96 -5.08 -7.90
CA THR A 205 -10.35 -5.57 -7.84
C THR A 205 -11.06 -5.39 -9.18
N ASP A 206 -10.85 -4.26 -9.85
CA ASP A 206 -11.47 -3.95 -11.15
C ASP A 206 -10.96 -4.88 -12.25
N LEU A 207 -9.65 -5.18 -12.29
CA LEU A 207 -9.07 -6.12 -13.25
C LEU A 207 -9.62 -7.54 -13.05
N LEU A 208 -9.70 -8.01 -11.81
CA LEU A 208 -10.30 -9.30 -11.48
C LEU A 208 -11.80 -9.34 -11.85
N ALA A 209 -12.52 -8.27 -11.56
CA ALA A 209 -13.95 -8.17 -11.90
C ALA A 209 -14.21 -8.16 -13.42
N ARG A 210 -13.24 -7.67 -14.21
CA ARG A 210 -13.27 -7.71 -15.68
C ARG A 210 -12.77 -9.03 -16.28
N GLY A 211 -12.39 -10.00 -15.45
CA GLY A 211 -12.00 -11.34 -15.87
C GLY A 211 -10.51 -11.54 -16.11
N MET A 212 -9.63 -10.60 -15.71
CA MET A 212 -8.20 -10.83 -15.78
C MET A 212 -7.82 -11.97 -14.81
N PRO A 213 -7.07 -13.00 -15.25
CA PRO A 213 -6.61 -14.07 -14.38
C PRO A 213 -5.81 -13.55 -13.18
N ILE A 214 -5.98 -14.18 -12.03
CA ILE A 214 -5.36 -13.72 -10.77
C ILE A 214 -3.83 -13.74 -10.85
N GLU A 215 -3.25 -14.67 -11.60
CA GLU A 215 -1.81 -14.78 -11.85
C GLU A 215 -1.30 -13.54 -12.59
N GLN A 216 -2.05 -13.08 -13.60
CA GLN A 216 -1.71 -11.86 -14.35
C GLN A 216 -1.86 -10.61 -13.48
N VAL A 217 -2.88 -10.54 -12.63
CA VAL A 217 -3.03 -9.43 -11.66
C VAL A 217 -1.90 -9.45 -10.63
N LYS A 218 -1.49 -10.64 -10.17
CA LYS A 218 -0.32 -10.81 -9.29
C LYS A 218 0.95 -10.25 -9.94
N GLU A 219 1.20 -10.63 -11.19
CA GLU A 219 2.37 -10.17 -11.96
C GLU A 219 2.34 -8.66 -12.20
N PHE A 220 1.21 -8.14 -12.69
CA PHE A 220 0.98 -6.71 -12.88
C PHE A 220 1.27 -5.89 -11.62
N LEU A 221 0.83 -6.37 -10.46
CA LEU A 221 1.07 -5.70 -9.18
C LEU A 221 2.49 -5.97 -8.63
N GLY A 222 3.17 -7.01 -9.04
CA GLY A 222 4.46 -7.44 -8.48
C GLY A 222 4.29 -7.93 -7.04
N HIS A 223 3.35 -8.87 -6.81
CA HIS A 223 3.20 -9.56 -5.54
C HIS A 223 4.02 -10.85 -5.55
N GLU A 224 4.90 -11.02 -4.58
CA GLU A 224 5.68 -12.27 -4.46
C GLU A 224 4.80 -13.47 -4.14
N LYS A 225 3.80 -13.27 -3.27
CA LYS A 225 2.87 -14.31 -2.85
C LYS A 225 1.47 -14.09 -3.44
N LEU A 226 0.84 -15.17 -3.89
CA LEU A 226 -0.54 -15.14 -4.40
C LEU A 226 -1.54 -14.70 -3.34
N ASP A 227 -1.34 -15.10 -2.08
CA ASP A 227 -2.17 -14.72 -0.93
C ASP A 227 -2.39 -13.21 -0.81
N THR A 228 -1.39 -12.41 -1.20
CA THR A 228 -1.51 -10.95 -1.22
C THR A 228 -2.52 -10.46 -2.25
N THR A 229 -2.69 -11.19 -3.35
CA THR A 229 -3.66 -10.88 -4.41
C THR A 229 -5.04 -11.47 -4.08
N LEU A 230 -5.10 -12.63 -3.44
CA LEU A 230 -6.34 -13.27 -2.98
C LEU A 230 -7.16 -12.38 -2.03
N ILE A 231 -6.52 -11.49 -1.28
CA ILE A 231 -7.22 -10.50 -0.43
C ILE A 231 -8.18 -9.61 -1.24
N TYR A 232 -7.97 -9.47 -2.55
CA TYR A 232 -8.82 -8.67 -3.45
C TYR A 232 -9.93 -9.51 -4.12
N CYS A 233 -9.84 -10.83 -4.04
CA CYS A 233 -10.85 -11.75 -4.57
C CYS A 233 -12.02 -11.83 -3.60
N THR A 234 -12.96 -10.90 -3.71
CA THR A 234 -14.31 -11.16 -3.23
C THR A 234 -15.04 -11.88 -4.38
N ILE A 235 -14.95 -13.21 -4.40
CA ILE A 235 -15.69 -14.01 -5.40
C ILE A 235 -17.16 -13.82 -5.09
N LYS A 236 -17.85 -13.06 -5.93
CA LYS A 236 -19.31 -12.97 -5.87
C LYS A 236 -19.88 -14.26 -6.46
N GLU A 237 -20.90 -14.83 -5.82
CA GLU A 237 -21.63 -16.01 -6.34
C GLU A 237 -22.06 -15.86 -7.81
N GLU A 238 -22.43 -14.65 -8.19
CA GLU A 238 -22.78 -14.28 -9.57
C GLU A 238 -21.63 -14.49 -10.56
N GLN A 239 -20.38 -14.24 -10.13
CA GLN A 239 -19.18 -14.46 -10.98
C GLN A 239 -18.88 -15.94 -11.14
N VAL A 240 -19.08 -16.74 -10.08
CA VAL A 240 -18.95 -18.20 -10.15
C VAL A 240 -19.97 -18.78 -11.14
N LYS A 241 -21.24 -18.33 -11.03
CA LYS A 241 -22.33 -18.75 -11.93
C LYS A 241 -22.06 -18.37 -13.39
N ALA A 242 -21.58 -17.13 -13.62
CA ALA A 242 -21.22 -16.65 -14.96
C ALA A 242 -20.04 -17.43 -15.56
N SER A 243 -19.02 -17.70 -14.76
CA SER A 243 -17.85 -18.49 -15.16
C SER A 243 -18.25 -19.96 -15.46
N HIS A 244 -19.07 -20.58 -14.60
CA HIS A 244 -19.58 -21.91 -14.85
C HIS A 244 -20.33 -21.96 -16.20
N LYS A 245 -21.23 -21.01 -16.45
CA LYS A 245 -21.98 -20.96 -17.73
C LYS A 245 -21.09 -20.75 -18.96
N LYS A 246 -19.89 -20.12 -18.78
CA LYS A 246 -18.94 -19.84 -19.87
C LYS A 246 -18.05 -21.03 -20.19
N TYR A 247 -17.72 -21.85 -19.19
CA TYR A 247 -16.71 -22.91 -19.29
C TYR A 247 -17.27 -24.32 -19.15
N ALA A 248 -18.55 -24.50 -18.82
CA ALA A 248 -19.29 -25.76 -18.86
C ALA A 248 -20.12 -25.89 -20.16
#